data_47cb6805ccece18c949b5d562319310f
#
_entry.id   47cb6805ccece18c949b5d562319310f
#
_cell.length_a   1.000
_cell.length_b   1.000
_cell.length_c   1.000
_cell.angle_alpha   90.00
_cell.angle_beta   90.00
_cell.angle_gamma   90.00
#
_symmetry.space_group_name_H-M   'P 1'
#
loop_
_entity.id
_entity.type
_entity.pdbx_description
1 polymer ?
#
loop_
_entity_poly.entity_id
_entity_poly.type
_entity_poly.pdbx_seq_one_letter_code
_entity_poly.pdbx_strand_id
1 'polypeptide(L)'
;MIWQAWEQDKNPQPQAQQTTQTTTTAAGSAADQGVPASGQGKLISVKTDVLDLTINTRGGDVEQALLPAYPKELNSTQPFQLLETSPQFIYQAQSGLTGRDGPDNPANGPRPLYNVEKDAYVLAEGQNELQVPMTYTDAAGNTFTKTFVLKRGDYAVNVNYNVQNAGEKPLEISTFGQLKQSITLPPHLDTGSSNFALHTFRGAAYSTPDEKYEKYKFDTIADNENLNISSKGGWVAMLQQYFATAWIPHNDGTNNF
;
A
#
# COMPACT_ATOMS: atom_id res chain seq x y z
N MET A 1 31.28 34.19 26.06
CA MET A 1 31.74 32.87 25.61
C MET A 1 30.70 32.18 24.73
N ILE A 2 30.19 32.86 23.71
CA ILE A 2 29.20 32.27 22.76
C ILE A 2 29.74 32.29 21.32
N TRP A 3 30.93 32.86 21.09
CA TRP A 3 31.50 33.01 19.74
C TRP A 3 32.32 31.81 19.27
N GLN A 4 32.76 30.93 20.12
CA GLN A 4 33.59 29.78 19.74
C GLN A 4 32.79 28.56 19.25
N ALA A 5 31.48 28.51 19.47
CA ALA A 5 30.62 27.39 18.97
C ALA A 5 30.21 27.54 17.50
N TRP A 6 30.37 28.75 16.92
CA TRP A 6 29.88 29.03 15.56
C TRP A 6 30.93 28.73 14.46
N GLU A 7 32.20 28.62 14.82
CA GLU A 7 33.28 28.32 13.86
C GLU A 7 33.52 26.82 13.65
N GLN A 8 33.01 25.94 14.55
CA GLN A 8 33.15 24.49 14.39
C GLN A 8 32.13 23.88 13.41
N ASP A 9 31.05 24.60 13.08
CA ASP A 9 29.98 24.10 12.20
C ASP A 9 30.26 24.35 10.69
N LYS A 10 31.34 25.05 10.36
CA LYS A 10 31.69 25.40 8.97
C LYS A 10 32.71 24.48 8.28
N ASN A 11 33.25 23.49 8.98
CA ASN A 11 34.30 22.65 8.37
C ASN A 11 34.15 21.17 8.80
N PRO A 12 33.30 20.36 8.15
CA PRO A 12 33.22 18.94 8.43
C PRO A 12 34.45 18.22 7.87
N GLN A 13 35.29 17.72 8.75
CA GLN A 13 36.30 16.73 8.39
C GLN A 13 35.69 15.40 8.04
N PRO A 14 36.18 14.69 7.02
CA PRO A 14 35.67 13.33 6.70
C PRO A 14 36.16 12.33 7.74
N GLN A 15 35.23 11.75 8.48
CA GLN A 15 35.50 10.59 9.33
C GLN A 15 35.51 9.31 8.51
N ALA A 16 36.57 8.55 8.67
CA ALA A 16 36.80 7.25 8.08
C ALA A 16 35.72 6.24 8.54
N GLN A 17 35.19 5.49 7.59
CA GLN A 17 34.30 4.34 7.83
C GLN A 17 35.07 3.24 8.58
N GLN A 18 34.65 2.95 9.79
CA GLN A 18 34.97 1.70 10.46
C GLN A 18 33.82 0.72 10.25
N THR A 19 34.09 -0.28 9.45
CA THR A 19 33.27 -1.47 9.29
C THR A 19 33.35 -2.28 10.58
N THR A 20 32.29 -2.33 11.35
CA THR A 20 32.13 -3.31 12.42
C THR A 20 31.04 -4.28 12.03
N GLN A 21 31.44 -5.48 11.62
CA GLN A 21 30.54 -6.64 11.56
C GLN A 21 30.17 -7.01 12.99
N THR A 22 28.89 -6.92 13.30
CA THR A 22 28.35 -7.55 14.51
C THR A 22 27.29 -8.54 14.08
N THR A 23 27.67 -9.81 14.08
CA THR A 23 26.72 -10.93 14.04
C THR A 23 25.95 -10.92 15.35
N THR A 24 24.68 -10.61 15.29
CA THR A 24 23.76 -10.85 16.40
C THR A 24 22.59 -11.66 15.89
N THR A 25 22.60 -12.93 16.22
CA THR A 25 21.46 -13.83 16.13
C THR A 25 20.42 -13.36 17.13
N ALA A 26 19.34 -12.78 16.67
CA ALA A 26 18.15 -12.55 17.47
C ALA A 26 16.95 -13.09 16.70
N ALA A 27 16.32 -14.11 17.26
CA ALA A 27 14.99 -14.53 16.89
C ALA A 27 14.02 -13.37 17.21
N GLY A 28 13.76 -12.53 16.22
CA GLY A 28 12.82 -11.40 16.30
C GLY A 28 11.59 -11.77 15.51
N SER A 29 10.47 -11.57 16.14
CA SER A 29 9.10 -11.59 15.66
C SER A 29 8.99 -11.17 14.19
N ALA A 30 8.34 -11.99 13.37
CA ALA A 30 8.13 -11.82 11.92
C ALA A 30 7.12 -10.69 11.58
N ALA A 31 6.91 -9.73 12.48
CA ALA A 31 5.88 -8.70 12.34
C ALA A 31 6.38 -7.33 11.85
N ASP A 32 7.71 -7.13 11.65
CA ASP A 32 8.24 -5.76 11.43
C ASP A 32 9.11 -5.60 10.18
N GLN A 33 8.87 -6.37 9.14
CA GLN A 33 9.44 -6.03 7.83
C GLN A 33 8.31 -5.57 6.93
N GLY A 34 8.06 -4.25 6.97
CA GLY A 34 7.21 -3.62 5.98
C GLY A 34 7.61 -4.11 4.59
N VAL A 35 6.61 -4.56 3.82
CA VAL A 35 6.84 -4.99 2.43
C VAL A 35 7.67 -3.94 1.72
N PRO A 36 8.84 -4.28 1.14
CA PRO A 36 9.68 -3.31 0.44
C PRO A 36 8.86 -2.53 -0.57
N ALA A 37 9.13 -1.22 -0.69
CA ALA A 37 8.51 -0.42 -1.73
C ALA A 37 8.68 -1.13 -3.07
N SER A 38 7.61 -1.20 -3.86
CA SER A 38 7.64 -1.82 -5.17
C SER A 38 8.79 -1.18 -5.98
N GLY A 39 9.77 -1.99 -6.36
CA GLY A 39 10.88 -1.56 -7.21
C GLY A 39 10.40 -1.16 -8.60
N GLN A 40 11.33 -0.84 -9.50
CA GLN A 40 10.98 -0.51 -10.88
C GLN A 40 10.19 -1.64 -11.56
N GLY A 41 8.97 -1.35 -11.92
CA GLY A 41 8.07 -2.14 -12.73
C GLY A 41 7.43 -1.24 -13.79
N LYS A 42 6.71 -1.85 -14.72
CA LYS A 42 5.92 -1.13 -15.69
C LYS A 42 4.64 -0.62 -15.03
N LEU A 43 4.25 0.61 -15.31
CA LEU A 43 2.97 1.16 -14.88
C LEU A 43 1.90 0.88 -15.92
N ILE A 44 0.75 0.39 -15.48
CA ILE A 44 -0.43 0.20 -16.32
C ILE A 44 -1.56 1.11 -15.86
N SER A 45 -2.39 1.54 -16.81
CA SER A 45 -3.56 2.37 -16.57
C SER A 45 -4.83 1.52 -16.56
N VAL A 46 -5.70 1.75 -15.57
CA VAL A 46 -6.99 1.04 -15.43
C VAL A 46 -8.08 2.07 -15.21
N LYS A 47 -9.03 2.18 -16.14
CA LYS A 47 -10.07 3.22 -16.13
C LYS A 47 -11.47 2.64 -16.14
N THR A 48 -12.30 3.12 -15.24
CA THR A 48 -13.75 2.95 -15.26
C THR A 48 -14.43 4.32 -15.36
N ASP A 49 -15.73 4.35 -15.25
CA ASP A 49 -16.52 5.58 -15.17
C ASP A 49 -16.27 6.38 -13.88
N VAL A 50 -15.82 5.74 -12.79
CA VAL A 50 -15.64 6.37 -11.47
C VAL A 50 -14.21 6.31 -10.93
N LEU A 51 -13.34 5.48 -11.50
CA LEU A 51 -11.96 5.28 -11.06
C LEU A 51 -10.97 5.40 -12.23
N ASP A 52 -9.83 6.06 -11.98
CA ASP A 52 -8.65 6.03 -12.85
C ASP A 52 -7.45 5.62 -11.99
N LEU A 53 -7.00 4.38 -12.18
CA LEU A 53 -5.94 3.77 -11.38
C LEU A 53 -4.64 3.66 -12.17
N THR A 54 -3.51 3.82 -11.50
CA THR A 54 -2.20 3.43 -11.98
C THR A 54 -1.68 2.29 -11.10
N ILE A 55 -1.39 1.17 -11.73
CA ILE A 55 -0.90 -0.04 -11.05
C ILE A 55 0.51 -0.33 -11.51
N ASN A 56 1.41 -0.58 -10.55
CA ASN A 56 2.77 -1.02 -10.83
C ASN A 56 2.79 -2.54 -11.00
N THR A 57 3.33 -3.04 -12.09
CA THR A 57 3.46 -4.48 -12.33
C THR A 57 4.42 -5.17 -11.36
N ARG A 58 5.31 -4.43 -10.69
CA ARG A 58 6.10 -4.94 -9.56
C ARG A 58 5.19 -5.01 -8.32
N GLY A 59 4.85 -6.22 -7.89
CA GLY A 59 3.95 -6.47 -6.77
C GLY A 59 2.46 -6.25 -7.08
N GLY A 60 2.12 -5.58 -8.16
CA GLY A 60 0.73 -5.24 -8.48
C GLY A 60 0.12 -4.24 -7.49
N ASP A 61 0.88 -3.22 -7.09
CA ASP A 61 0.42 -2.20 -6.16
C ASP A 61 -0.31 -1.06 -6.89
N VAL A 62 -1.35 -0.53 -6.27
CA VAL A 62 -2.03 0.66 -6.76
C VAL A 62 -1.28 1.89 -6.25
N GLU A 63 -0.54 2.53 -7.15
CA GLU A 63 0.32 3.68 -6.84
C GLU A 63 -0.38 5.02 -7.01
N GLN A 64 -1.46 5.06 -7.79
CA GLN A 64 -2.27 6.26 -7.99
C GLN A 64 -3.74 5.87 -8.15
N ALA A 65 -4.62 6.67 -7.58
CA ALA A 65 -6.05 6.58 -7.80
C ALA A 65 -6.65 7.98 -7.91
N LEU A 66 -7.30 8.24 -9.04
CA LEU A 66 -8.06 9.47 -9.28
C LEU A 66 -9.54 9.15 -9.22
N LEU A 67 -10.31 10.11 -8.69
CA LEU A 67 -11.77 10.05 -8.61
C LEU A 67 -12.37 11.09 -9.59
N PRO A 68 -12.69 10.70 -10.84
CA PRO A 68 -13.14 11.65 -11.88
C PRO A 68 -14.40 12.43 -11.53
N ALA A 69 -15.29 11.84 -10.71
CA ALA A 69 -16.53 12.50 -10.28
C ALA A 69 -16.32 13.60 -9.22
N TYR A 70 -15.13 13.68 -8.63
CA TYR A 70 -14.82 14.64 -7.56
C TYR A 70 -13.70 15.58 -8.00
N PRO A 71 -13.91 16.90 -7.97
CA PRO A 71 -12.87 17.86 -8.30
C PRO A 71 -11.81 17.93 -7.18
N LYS A 72 -10.57 18.19 -7.57
CA LYS A 72 -9.46 18.38 -6.63
C LYS A 72 -9.71 19.57 -5.68
N GLU A 73 -10.27 20.65 -6.22
CA GLU A 73 -10.62 21.87 -5.51
C GLU A 73 -11.93 22.40 -6.07
N LEU A 74 -12.58 23.29 -5.33
CA LEU A 74 -13.81 23.94 -5.80
C LEU A 74 -13.57 24.62 -7.16
N ASN A 75 -14.42 24.32 -8.14
CA ASN A 75 -14.32 24.79 -9.54
C ASN A 75 -13.09 24.28 -10.33
N SER A 76 -12.36 23.28 -9.84
CA SER A 76 -11.29 22.62 -10.60
C SER A 76 -11.87 21.63 -11.59
N THR A 77 -11.23 21.49 -12.76
CA THR A 77 -11.49 20.41 -13.72
C THR A 77 -10.60 19.18 -13.47
N GLN A 78 -9.61 19.31 -12.58
CA GLN A 78 -8.74 18.19 -12.21
C GLN A 78 -9.45 17.28 -11.23
N PRO A 79 -9.37 15.95 -11.41
CA PRO A 79 -9.97 14.98 -10.50
C PRO A 79 -9.25 14.97 -9.15
N PHE A 80 -9.98 14.59 -8.11
CA PHE A 80 -9.39 14.36 -6.79
C PHE A 80 -8.43 13.16 -6.85
N GLN A 81 -7.23 13.35 -6.30
CA GLN A 81 -6.21 12.32 -6.20
C GLN A 81 -6.28 11.66 -4.83
N LEU A 82 -6.81 10.43 -4.78
CA LEU A 82 -6.99 9.66 -3.56
C LEU A 82 -5.69 8.96 -3.14
N LEU A 83 -5.03 8.27 -4.08
CA LEU A 83 -3.72 7.65 -3.90
C LEU A 83 -2.71 8.39 -4.76
N GLU A 84 -1.50 8.54 -4.25
CA GLU A 84 -0.45 9.34 -4.88
C GLU A 84 0.92 8.71 -4.66
N THR A 85 1.74 8.73 -5.70
CA THR A 85 3.15 8.40 -5.61
C THR A 85 3.97 9.50 -6.24
N SER A 86 4.75 10.20 -5.43
CA SER A 86 5.69 11.22 -5.83
C SER A 86 6.98 11.09 -5.02
N PRO A 87 8.08 11.76 -5.41
CA PRO A 87 9.31 11.73 -4.62
C PRO A 87 9.17 12.26 -3.20
N GLN A 88 8.16 13.12 -2.95
CA GLN A 88 7.93 13.77 -1.66
C GLN A 88 6.84 13.10 -0.83
N PHE A 89 5.95 12.35 -1.47
CA PHE A 89 4.80 11.77 -0.79
C PHE A 89 4.36 10.47 -1.43
N ILE A 90 4.11 9.47 -0.60
CA ILE A 90 3.60 8.16 -1.00
C ILE A 90 2.31 7.90 -0.23
N TYR A 91 1.25 7.56 -0.96
CA TYR A 91 0.05 6.95 -0.43
C TYR A 91 -0.44 5.89 -1.41
N GLN A 92 -0.20 4.63 -1.08
CA GLN A 92 -0.39 3.48 -1.95
C GLN A 92 -1.23 2.41 -1.28
N ALA A 93 -1.95 1.62 -2.09
CA ALA A 93 -2.59 0.39 -1.67
C ALA A 93 -1.79 -0.81 -2.21
N GLN A 94 -1.22 -1.57 -1.30
CA GLN A 94 -0.39 -2.72 -1.61
C GLN A 94 -1.09 -4.01 -1.21
N SER A 95 -0.87 -5.07 -1.97
CA SER A 95 -1.36 -6.40 -1.63
C SER A 95 -0.52 -7.47 -2.29
N GLY A 96 -0.54 -8.68 -1.74
CA GLY A 96 0.25 -9.76 -2.28
C GLY A 96 0.04 -11.07 -1.54
N LEU A 97 0.93 -11.99 -1.86
CA LEU A 97 0.98 -13.33 -1.32
C LEU A 97 2.29 -13.53 -0.56
N THR A 98 2.19 -13.67 0.75
CA THR A 98 3.29 -13.96 1.67
C THR A 98 3.22 -15.43 2.15
N GLY A 99 3.90 -15.76 3.24
CA GLY A 99 4.06 -17.13 3.68
C GLY A 99 5.36 -17.73 3.12
N ARG A 100 5.67 -18.97 3.51
CA ARG A 100 6.94 -19.61 3.11
C ARG A 100 7.13 -19.65 1.58
N ASP A 101 6.08 -19.94 0.84
CA ASP A 101 6.09 -20.13 -0.62
C ASP A 101 5.46 -18.94 -1.37
N GLY A 102 5.17 -17.84 -0.67
CA GLY A 102 4.58 -16.65 -1.28
C GLY A 102 5.60 -15.83 -2.08
N PRO A 103 5.24 -15.38 -3.29
CA PRO A 103 6.15 -14.60 -4.14
C PRO A 103 6.48 -13.20 -3.58
N ASP A 104 5.66 -12.67 -2.67
CA ASP A 104 5.92 -11.40 -1.98
C ASP A 104 6.67 -11.55 -0.66
N ASN A 105 7.04 -12.79 -0.27
CA ASN A 105 7.89 -12.99 0.90
C ASN A 105 9.31 -12.51 0.59
N PRO A 106 9.87 -11.54 1.36
CA PRO A 106 11.22 -11.02 1.14
C PRO A 106 12.33 -12.09 1.17
N ALA A 107 12.11 -13.20 1.87
CA ALA A 107 13.05 -14.33 1.90
C ALA A 107 13.16 -15.04 0.54
N ASN A 108 12.16 -14.93 -0.32
CA ASN A 108 12.11 -15.52 -1.66
C ASN A 108 12.65 -14.58 -2.76
N GLY A 109 13.11 -13.38 -2.39
CA GLY A 109 13.67 -12.40 -3.31
C GLY A 109 12.83 -11.11 -3.42
N PRO A 110 13.05 -10.32 -4.49
CA PRO A 110 12.28 -9.11 -4.72
C PRO A 110 10.83 -9.47 -5.03
N ARG A 111 9.92 -8.51 -4.81
CA ARG A 111 8.51 -8.67 -5.13
C ARG A 111 8.31 -9.10 -6.60
N PRO A 112 7.30 -9.92 -6.90
CA PRO A 112 7.10 -10.47 -8.23
C PRO A 112 6.89 -9.37 -9.27
N LEU A 113 7.50 -9.53 -10.45
CA LEU A 113 7.21 -8.71 -11.61
C LEU A 113 6.15 -9.42 -12.45
N TYR A 114 4.94 -8.93 -12.38
CA TYR A 114 3.81 -9.50 -13.10
C TYR A 114 3.86 -9.17 -14.59
N ASN A 115 3.49 -10.13 -15.43
CA ASN A 115 3.24 -9.95 -16.84
C ASN A 115 1.78 -9.54 -17.07
N VAL A 116 1.57 -8.61 -17.98
CA VAL A 116 0.25 -8.10 -18.38
C VAL A 116 0.14 -8.11 -19.89
N GLU A 117 -1.06 -8.32 -20.42
CA GLU A 117 -1.31 -8.32 -21.86
C GLU A 117 -1.38 -6.91 -22.46
N LYS A 118 -1.77 -5.93 -21.65
CA LYS A 118 -2.01 -4.54 -22.10
C LYS A 118 -1.40 -3.54 -21.13
N ASP A 119 -1.10 -2.35 -21.64
CA ASP A 119 -0.63 -1.22 -20.84
C ASP A 119 -1.78 -0.37 -20.32
N ALA A 120 -2.95 -0.50 -20.95
CA ALA A 120 -4.15 0.22 -20.58
C ALA A 120 -5.38 -0.69 -20.67
N TYR A 121 -6.18 -0.63 -19.62
CA TYR A 121 -7.46 -1.33 -19.48
C TYR A 121 -8.55 -0.30 -19.27
N VAL A 122 -9.56 -0.31 -20.10
CA VAL A 122 -10.68 0.65 -20.06
C VAL A 122 -11.99 -0.12 -20.05
N LEU A 123 -12.88 0.24 -19.10
CA LEU A 123 -14.23 -0.30 -19.06
C LEU A 123 -15.01 0.20 -20.28
N ALA A 124 -15.28 -0.71 -21.23
CA ALA A 124 -15.97 -0.35 -22.45
C ALA A 124 -17.42 0.03 -22.21
N GLU A 125 -17.98 0.82 -23.12
CA GLU A 125 -19.41 1.15 -23.11
C GLU A 125 -20.26 -0.12 -23.19
N GLY A 126 -21.30 -0.20 -22.37
CA GLY A 126 -22.17 -1.38 -22.28
C GLY A 126 -21.61 -2.54 -21.45
N GLN A 127 -20.37 -2.50 -21.00
CA GLN A 127 -19.80 -3.48 -20.07
C GLN A 127 -19.99 -3.02 -18.63
N ASN A 128 -20.28 -3.96 -17.74
CA ASN A 128 -20.48 -3.69 -16.31
C ASN A 128 -19.29 -4.04 -15.44
N GLU A 129 -18.31 -4.78 -15.99
CA GLU A 129 -17.14 -5.26 -15.27
C GLU A 129 -15.89 -5.17 -16.13
N LEU A 130 -14.78 -4.80 -15.51
CA LEU A 130 -13.45 -4.79 -16.08
C LEU A 130 -12.55 -5.70 -15.24
N GLN A 131 -11.90 -6.64 -15.88
CA GLN A 131 -10.91 -7.53 -15.26
C GLN A 131 -9.51 -7.20 -15.77
N VAL A 132 -8.56 -7.15 -14.83
CA VAL A 132 -7.14 -6.88 -15.12
C VAL A 132 -6.32 -8.04 -14.56
N PRO A 133 -6.13 -9.12 -15.32
CA PRO A 133 -5.32 -10.25 -14.91
C PRO A 133 -3.84 -9.93 -15.09
N MET A 134 -3.04 -10.32 -14.09
CA MET A 134 -1.60 -10.17 -14.06
C MET A 134 -0.98 -11.50 -13.62
N THR A 135 0.01 -12.01 -14.33
CA THR A 135 0.58 -13.34 -14.07
C THR A 135 2.06 -13.29 -13.73
N TYR A 136 2.48 -14.13 -12.82
CA TYR A 136 3.88 -14.35 -12.45
C TYR A 136 4.14 -15.84 -12.33
N THR A 137 5.27 -16.30 -12.85
CA THR A 137 5.72 -17.69 -12.69
C THR A 137 7.06 -17.68 -11.96
N ASP A 138 7.13 -18.42 -10.86
CA ASP A 138 8.37 -18.56 -10.08
C ASP A 138 9.35 -19.57 -10.71
N ALA A 139 10.53 -19.68 -10.12
CA ALA A 139 11.58 -20.60 -10.59
C ALA A 139 11.19 -22.09 -10.48
N ALA A 140 10.23 -22.42 -9.61
CA ALA A 140 9.72 -23.79 -9.47
C ALA A 140 8.58 -24.10 -10.47
N GLY A 141 8.15 -23.11 -11.27
CA GLY A 141 7.09 -23.27 -12.26
C GLY A 141 5.69 -22.99 -11.69
N ASN A 142 5.55 -22.59 -10.43
CA ASN A 142 4.26 -22.20 -9.88
C ASN A 142 3.78 -20.90 -10.54
N THR A 143 2.51 -20.85 -10.91
CA THR A 143 1.94 -19.66 -11.53
C THR A 143 0.97 -18.96 -10.58
N PHE A 144 1.18 -17.68 -10.39
CA PHE A 144 0.39 -16.81 -9.55
C PHE A 144 -0.33 -15.80 -10.45
N THR A 145 -1.65 -15.78 -10.38
CA THR A 145 -2.47 -14.82 -11.11
C THR A 145 -3.14 -13.89 -10.12
N LYS A 146 -2.82 -12.60 -10.19
CA LYS A 146 -3.47 -11.51 -9.46
C LYS A 146 -4.44 -10.81 -10.40
N THR A 147 -5.72 -10.77 -10.06
CA THR A 147 -6.74 -10.15 -10.91
C THR A 147 -7.45 -9.04 -10.14
N PHE A 148 -7.39 -7.83 -10.69
CA PHE A 148 -8.23 -6.73 -10.24
C PHE A 148 -9.57 -6.79 -10.96
N VAL A 149 -10.67 -6.72 -10.22
CA VAL A 149 -12.03 -6.72 -10.75
C VAL A 149 -12.73 -5.44 -10.32
N LEU A 150 -13.06 -4.61 -11.32
CA LEU A 150 -13.72 -3.33 -11.13
C LEU A 150 -15.11 -3.38 -11.77
N LYS A 151 -16.08 -2.73 -11.17
CA LYS A 151 -17.45 -2.67 -11.68
C LYS A 151 -17.85 -1.23 -11.99
N ARG A 152 -18.74 -1.09 -12.97
CA ARG A 152 -19.31 0.21 -13.34
C ARG A 152 -20.01 0.86 -12.16
N GLY A 153 -19.73 2.13 -11.90
CA GLY A 153 -20.34 2.91 -10.83
C GLY A 153 -19.90 2.52 -9.42
N ASP A 154 -18.95 1.60 -9.27
CA ASP A 154 -18.49 1.09 -7.98
C ASP A 154 -17.06 1.55 -7.68
N TYR A 155 -16.84 2.01 -6.45
CA TYR A 155 -15.52 2.38 -5.93
C TYR A 155 -14.80 1.21 -5.26
N ALA A 156 -15.48 0.09 -5.05
CA ALA A 156 -14.86 -1.13 -4.55
C ALA A 156 -14.09 -1.84 -5.67
N VAL A 157 -12.86 -2.24 -5.38
CA VAL A 157 -12.00 -3.01 -6.27
C VAL A 157 -11.70 -4.35 -5.62
N ASN A 158 -12.15 -5.45 -6.24
CA ASN A 158 -11.81 -6.78 -5.76
C ASN A 158 -10.44 -7.19 -6.28
N VAL A 159 -9.61 -7.75 -5.39
CA VAL A 159 -8.31 -8.31 -5.73
C VAL A 159 -8.35 -9.80 -5.46
N ASN A 160 -8.30 -10.59 -6.52
CA ASN A 160 -8.39 -12.04 -6.46
C ASN A 160 -7.05 -12.67 -6.80
N TYR A 161 -6.73 -13.78 -6.15
CA TYR A 161 -5.54 -14.57 -6.43
C TYR A 161 -5.93 -15.99 -6.85
N ASN A 162 -5.27 -16.46 -7.90
CA ASN A 162 -5.29 -17.85 -8.31
C ASN A 162 -3.86 -18.38 -8.32
N VAL A 163 -3.64 -19.53 -7.68
CA VAL A 163 -2.31 -20.13 -7.58
C VAL A 163 -2.36 -21.53 -8.19
N GLN A 164 -1.53 -21.75 -9.21
CA GLN A 164 -1.31 -23.05 -9.82
C GLN A 164 0.00 -23.62 -9.31
N ASN A 165 -0.11 -24.65 -8.47
CA ASN A 165 1.04 -25.37 -7.93
C ASN A 165 1.55 -26.33 -9.00
N ALA A 166 2.81 -26.19 -9.40
CA ALA A 166 3.46 -27.06 -10.36
C ALA A 166 4.02 -28.34 -9.71
N GLY A 167 4.13 -28.38 -8.38
CA GLY A 167 4.68 -29.51 -7.62
C GLY A 167 3.61 -30.36 -6.94
N GLU A 168 4.05 -31.42 -6.28
CA GLU A 168 3.19 -32.34 -5.53
C GLU A 168 2.97 -31.89 -4.07
N LYS A 169 3.86 -31.03 -3.53
CA LYS A 169 3.78 -30.58 -2.15
C LYS A 169 2.86 -29.36 -2.04
N PRO A 170 2.02 -29.28 -1.00
CA PRO A 170 1.24 -28.09 -0.74
C PRO A 170 2.12 -26.85 -0.56
N LEU A 171 1.67 -25.72 -1.10
CA LEU A 171 2.30 -24.42 -0.88
C LEU A 171 1.71 -23.76 0.38
N GLU A 172 2.57 -23.15 1.19
CA GLU A 172 2.17 -22.33 2.34
C GLU A 172 2.16 -20.86 1.95
N ILE A 173 0.96 -20.35 1.71
CA ILE A 173 0.73 -19.00 1.20
C ILE A 173 -0.34 -18.31 2.06
N SER A 174 -0.12 -17.05 2.35
CA SER A 174 -1.09 -16.16 3.00
C SER A 174 -1.24 -14.88 2.20
N THR A 175 -2.44 -14.33 2.17
CA THR A 175 -2.69 -13.03 1.56
C THR A 175 -2.38 -11.91 2.54
N PHE A 176 -1.93 -10.75 2.04
CA PHE A 176 -1.87 -9.52 2.80
C PHE A 176 -2.44 -8.34 2.01
N GLY A 177 -2.95 -7.36 2.73
CA GLY A 177 -3.28 -6.03 2.22
C GLY A 177 -2.68 -4.98 3.14
N GLN A 178 -2.13 -3.91 2.56
CA GLN A 178 -1.48 -2.84 3.28
C GLN A 178 -1.81 -1.50 2.65
N LEU A 179 -2.06 -0.50 3.48
CA LEU A 179 -2.07 0.91 3.09
C LEU A 179 -0.77 1.54 3.58
N LYS A 180 0.00 2.10 2.67
CA LYS A 180 1.28 2.74 2.98
C LYS A 180 1.19 4.22 2.70
N GLN A 181 1.50 5.05 3.70
CA GLN A 181 1.42 6.50 3.58
C GLN A 181 2.60 7.16 4.27
N SER A 182 3.15 8.21 3.63
CA SER A 182 4.12 9.10 4.25
C SER A 182 3.47 9.90 5.38
N ILE A 183 4.16 10.06 6.51
CA ILE A 183 3.67 10.82 7.65
C ILE A 183 3.58 12.31 7.32
N THR A 184 4.65 12.84 6.70
CA THR A 184 4.71 14.26 6.31
C THR A 184 3.83 14.52 5.10
N LEU A 185 2.94 15.50 5.23
CA LEU A 185 2.08 15.96 4.14
C LEU A 185 2.82 16.85 3.17
N PRO A 186 2.59 16.67 1.86
CA PRO A 186 3.00 17.65 0.89
C PRO A 186 2.15 18.93 1.04
N PRO A 187 2.69 20.11 0.62
CA PRO A 187 2.02 21.40 0.80
C PRO A 187 0.60 21.48 0.23
N HIS A 188 0.31 20.75 -0.87
CA HIS A 188 -1.02 20.75 -1.50
C HIS A 188 -2.08 19.97 -0.68
N LEU A 189 -1.66 19.15 0.27
CA LEU A 189 -2.56 18.44 1.19
C LEU A 189 -2.54 19.07 2.59
N ASP A 190 -1.53 19.89 2.88
CA ASP A 190 -1.45 20.67 4.11
C ASP A 190 -2.27 21.93 3.96
N THR A 191 -3.54 21.84 4.28
CA THR A 191 -4.49 22.96 4.14
C THR A 191 -4.21 24.13 5.08
N GLY A 192 -3.12 24.07 5.88
CA GLY A 192 -2.65 25.17 6.75
C GLY A 192 -3.76 25.80 7.62
N SER A 193 -4.83 25.07 7.84
CA SER A 193 -6.00 25.54 8.57
C SER A 193 -5.63 25.76 10.04
N SER A 194 -5.30 26.99 10.37
CA SER A 194 -5.17 27.46 11.75
C SER A 194 -6.48 27.37 12.55
N ASN A 195 -7.54 26.92 11.92
CA ASN A 195 -8.86 26.82 12.52
C ASN A 195 -9.05 25.45 13.16
N PHE A 196 -8.76 25.34 14.45
CA PHE A 196 -8.88 24.12 15.25
C PHE A 196 -10.24 23.41 15.11
N ALA A 197 -11.31 24.15 14.86
CA ALA A 197 -12.66 23.61 14.67
C ALA A 197 -12.84 22.81 13.38
N LEU A 198 -11.91 22.91 12.43
CA LEU A 198 -11.97 22.23 11.11
C LEU A 198 -10.94 21.08 11.00
N HIS A 199 -10.25 20.75 12.08
CA HIS A 199 -9.34 19.61 12.08
C HIS A 199 -10.12 18.29 12.07
N THR A 200 -10.36 17.79 10.88
CA THR A 200 -10.86 16.43 10.68
C THR A 200 -9.79 15.41 11.06
N PHE A 201 -10.20 14.32 11.70
CA PHE A 201 -9.27 13.24 11.99
C PHE A 201 -8.64 12.72 10.70
N ARG A 202 -7.32 12.64 10.72
CA ARG A 202 -6.52 12.03 9.68
C ARG A 202 -5.63 10.98 10.31
N GLY A 203 -5.72 9.74 9.84
CA GLY A 203 -4.99 8.64 10.43
C GLY A 203 -5.54 7.31 10.01
N ALA A 204 -5.03 6.27 10.61
CA ALA A 204 -5.55 4.93 10.43
C ALA A 204 -6.81 4.70 11.28
N ALA A 205 -7.62 3.78 10.84
CA ALA A 205 -8.75 3.24 11.59
C ALA A 205 -8.90 1.76 11.28
N TYR A 206 -9.51 1.04 12.19
CA TYR A 206 -9.85 -0.37 11.98
C TYR A 206 -11.21 -0.69 12.61
N SER A 207 -11.75 -1.83 12.19
CA SER A 207 -12.96 -2.40 12.76
C SER A 207 -12.83 -3.91 12.83
N THR A 208 -13.33 -4.46 13.90
CA THR A 208 -13.53 -5.90 14.09
C THR A 208 -14.96 -6.14 14.55
N PRO A 209 -15.46 -7.39 14.61
CA PRO A 209 -16.77 -7.69 15.19
C PRO A 209 -16.93 -7.21 16.65
N ASP A 210 -15.82 -7.19 17.41
CA ASP A 210 -15.83 -6.80 18.83
C ASP A 210 -15.60 -5.28 19.01
N GLU A 211 -14.81 -4.67 18.13
CA GLU A 211 -14.45 -3.24 18.14
C GLU A 211 -14.91 -2.60 16.82
N LYS A 212 -16.09 -2.00 16.82
CA LYS A 212 -16.75 -1.58 15.58
C LYS A 212 -16.10 -0.43 14.82
N TYR A 213 -15.36 0.43 15.51
CA TYR A 213 -14.66 1.57 14.91
C TYR A 213 -13.65 2.13 15.88
N GLU A 214 -12.37 1.90 15.64
CA GLU A 214 -11.28 2.42 16.42
C GLU A 214 -10.32 3.23 15.57
N LYS A 215 -9.88 4.36 16.09
CA LYS A 215 -8.90 5.25 15.46
C LYS A 215 -7.51 4.91 15.93
N TYR A 216 -6.57 4.86 14.99
CA TYR A 216 -5.17 4.62 15.26
C TYR A 216 -4.32 5.75 14.69
N LYS A 217 -3.68 6.53 15.55
CA LYS A 217 -2.94 7.74 15.15
C LYS A 217 -1.64 7.38 14.45
N PHE A 218 -1.22 8.21 13.50
CA PHE A 218 0.07 8.04 12.83
C PHE A 218 1.26 8.15 13.78
N ASP A 219 1.19 9.02 14.79
CA ASP A 219 2.24 9.16 15.80
C ASP A 219 2.43 7.84 16.56
N THR A 220 1.35 7.16 16.92
CA THR A 220 1.38 5.85 17.57
C THR A 220 2.07 4.80 16.70
N ILE A 221 1.81 4.82 15.38
CA ILE A 221 2.47 3.93 14.41
C ILE A 221 3.96 4.30 14.29
N ALA A 222 4.30 5.59 14.26
CA ALA A 222 5.67 6.07 14.18
C ALA A 222 6.52 5.69 15.40
N ASP A 223 5.88 5.60 16.59
CA ASP A 223 6.52 5.16 17.82
C ASP A 223 6.66 3.62 17.91
N ASN A 224 6.39 2.90 16.82
CA ASN A 224 6.40 1.43 16.73
C ASN A 224 5.43 0.74 17.70
N GLU A 225 4.38 1.40 18.10
CA GLU A 225 3.26 0.77 18.79
C GLU A 225 2.40 0.03 17.75
N ASN A 226 2.66 -1.26 17.59
CA ASN A 226 1.96 -2.07 16.62
C ASN A 226 0.63 -2.59 17.17
N LEU A 227 -0.42 -2.43 16.38
CA LEU A 227 -1.67 -3.13 16.61
C LEU A 227 -1.48 -4.62 16.31
N ASN A 228 -1.99 -5.49 17.17
CA ASN A 228 -1.92 -6.94 16.97
C ASN A 228 -3.25 -7.57 17.38
N ILE A 229 -4.16 -7.63 16.44
CA ILE A 229 -5.52 -8.14 16.64
C ILE A 229 -5.77 -9.26 15.64
N SER A 230 -6.26 -10.40 16.13
CA SER A 230 -6.76 -11.50 15.31
C SER A 230 -8.27 -11.51 15.33
N SER A 231 -8.88 -11.49 14.15
CA SER A 231 -10.35 -11.41 14.03
C SER A 231 -10.87 -12.14 12.80
N LYS A 232 -12.11 -12.59 12.86
CA LYS A 232 -12.86 -13.04 11.68
C LYS A 232 -13.62 -11.85 11.10
N GLY A 233 -13.21 -11.41 9.93
CA GLY A 233 -13.74 -10.21 9.30
C GLY A 233 -13.18 -8.91 9.89
N GLY A 234 -13.76 -7.80 9.49
CA GLY A 234 -13.29 -6.47 9.83
C GLY A 234 -12.69 -5.72 8.65
N TRP A 235 -12.03 -4.60 8.91
CA TRP A 235 -11.33 -3.81 7.89
C TRP A 235 -10.28 -2.92 8.55
N VAL A 236 -9.29 -2.52 7.77
CA VAL A 236 -8.35 -1.45 8.08
C VAL A 236 -8.47 -0.36 7.05
N ALA A 237 -8.36 0.89 7.48
CA ALA A 237 -8.52 2.05 6.61
C ALA A 237 -7.53 3.17 6.95
N MET A 238 -7.25 4.00 5.95
CA MET A 238 -6.68 5.33 6.09
C MET A 238 -7.77 6.36 5.85
N LEU A 239 -7.94 7.27 6.79
CA LEU A 239 -8.95 8.31 6.76
C LEU A 239 -8.34 9.64 6.34
N GLN A 240 -9.01 10.32 5.44
CA GLN A 240 -8.74 11.69 5.02
C GLN A 240 -9.94 12.57 5.36
N GLN A 241 -9.86 13.86 5.01
CA GLN A 241 -10.95 14.81 5.33
C GLN A 241 -12.30 14.40 4.73
N TYR A 242 -12.32 13.93 3.47
CA TYR A 242 -13.55 13.62 2.73
C TYR A 242 -13.61 12.19 2.22
N PHE A 243 -12.49 11.49 2.25
CA PHE A 243 -12.37 10.16 1.66
C PHE A 243 -11.66 9.19 2.60
N ALA A 244 -11.86 7.92 2.36
CA ALA A 244 -11.14 6.84 3.01
C ALA A 244 -10.72 5.79 1.98
N THR A 245 -9.60 5.14 2.24
CA THR A 245 -9.18 3.92 1.53
C THR A 245 -9.13 2.80 2.54
N ALA A 246 -9.67 1.64 2.20
CA ALA A 246 -9.75 0.52 3.12
C ALA A 246 -9.38 -0.80 2.45
N TRP A 247 -8.77 -1.69 3.23
CA TRP A 247 -8.71 -3.11 2.94
C TRP A 247 -9.76 -3.85 3.76
N ILE A 248 -10.55 -4.66 3.07
CA ILE A 248 -11.63 -5.46 3.66
C ILE A 248 -11.34 -6.93 3.30
N PRO A 249 -10.74 -7.71 4.21
CA PRO A 249 -10.48 -9.12 3.95
C PRO A 249 -11.76 -9.94 3.93
N HIS A 250 -11.72 -11.09 3.28
CA HIS A 250 -12.80 -12.04 3.32
C HIS A 250 -13.01 -12.63 4.73
N ASN A 251 -14.25 -13.02 5.04
CA ASN A 251 -14.64 -13.54 6.36
C ASN A 251 -14.49 -15.05 6.51
N ASP A 252 -13.85 -15.73 5.57
CA ASP A 252 -13.68 -17.17 5.49
C ASP A 252 -12.52 -17.72 6.36
N GLY A 253 -11.78 -16.85 7.00
CA GLY A 253 -10.64 -17.19 7.85
C GLY A 253 -10.37 -16.19 8.97
N THR A 254 -9.31 -16.43 9.72
CA THR A 254 -8.80 -15.47 10.71
C THR A 254 -7.87 -14.49 10.03
N ASN A 255 -8.12 -13.21 10.22
CA ASN A 255 -7.31 -12.11 9.74
C ASN A 255 -6.53 -11.50 10.91
N ASN A 256 -5.30 -11.09 10.66
CA ASN A 256 -4.46 -10.37 11.62
C ASN A 256 -4.31 -8.93 11.14
N PHE A 257 -4.59 -7.98 12.04
CA PHE A 257 -4.50 -6.55 11.82
C PHE A 257 -3.40 -5.93 12.67
#